data_8f0af42a44b9328dc8cb8ceac9710cde
#
_entry.id   8f0af42a44b9328dc8cb8ceac9710cde
#
_cell.length_a   1.000
_cell.length_b   1.000
_cell.length_c   1.000
_cell.angle_alpha   90.00
_cell.angle_beta   90.00
_cell.angle_gamma   90.00
#
_symmetry.space_group_name_H-M   'P 1'
#
loop_
_entity.id
_entity.type
_entity.pdbx_description
1 polymer ?
#
loop_
_entity_poly.entity_id
_entity_poly.type
_entity_poly.pdbx_seq_one_letter_code
_entity_poly.pdbx_strand_id
1 'polypeptide(L)'
;MLHEVTGDILLSKANAIAHGVSPNDHFNQGLALSLREQWPSMYKDFRHFEKQATPAPGGIWAWMGYGGQRVISLFTQEPGIGHGDHAGKASLSHVGHALKALSHFVVEERISSLALPRLATGVGGLAWKDVHPLVTQHLGNLEIPVLIYTTYVKSKQADESTASA
;
A
#
# COMPACT_ATOMS: atom_id res chain seq x y z
N MET A 1 14.04 -2.35 8.27
CA MET A 1 13.74 -2.05 9.69
C MET A 1 12.40 -1.36 9.82
N LEU A 2 11.54 -1.89 10.69
CA LEU A 2 10.19 -1.35 10.87
C LEU A 2 10.18 -0.24 11.93
N HIS A 3 9.54 0.88 11.61
CA HIS A 3 9.34 1.98 12.54
C HIS A 3 7.87 2.41 12.50
N GLU A 4 7.23 2.47 13.65
CA GLU A 4 5.85 2.96 13.72
C GLU A 4 5.86 4.47 13.87
N VAL A 5 5.02 5.14 13.09
CA VAL A 5 4.93 6.61 13.08
C VAL A 5 3.47 7.06 13.14
N THR A 6 3.29 8.30 13.52
CA THR A 6 1.98 8.96 13.59
C THR A 6 1.98 10.17 12.68
N GLY A 7 0.99 10.29 11.82
CA GLY A 7 0.88 11.42 10.93
C GLY A 7 0.08 11.13 9.68
N ASP A 8 0.26 11.98 8.68
CA ASP A 8 -0.41 11.88 7.39
C ASP A 8 0.54 11.22 6.38
N ILE A 9 0.21 9.99 5.98
CA ILE A 9 1.04 9.24 5.04
C ILE A 9 1.19 9.96 3.68
N LEU A 10 0.22 10.79 3.30
CA LEU A 10 0.31 11.58 2.06
C LEU A 10 1.45 12.60 2.12
N LEU A 11 1.93 12.94 3.32
CA LEU A 11 3.06 13.85 3.53
C LEU A 11 4.37 13.10 3.74
N SER A 12 4.37 11.77 3.63
CA SER A 12 5.59 10.98 3.80
C SER A 12 6.64 11.37 2.76
N LYS A 13 7.88 11.40 3.18
CA LYS A 13 9.04 11.61 2.30
C LYS A 13 9.68 10.29 1.88
N ALA A 14 9.04 9.17 2.17
CA ALA A 14 9.52 7.88 1.72
C ALA A 14 9.55 7.80 0.19
N ASN A 15 10.47 7.01 -0.32
CA ASN A 15 10.63 6.80 -1.75
C ASN A 15 9.39 6.16 -2.39
N ALA A 16 8.68 5.33 -1.64
CA ALA A 16 7.46 4.67 -2.10
C ALA A 16 6.41 4.61 -1.00
N ILE A 17 5.14 4.69 -1.40
CA ILE A 17 3.98 4.48 -0.53
C ILE A 17 3.28 3.21 -1.02
N ALA A 18 3.03 2.26 -0.11
CA ALA A 18 2.27 1.05 -0.42
C ALA A 18 0.93 1.08 0.31
N HIS A 19 -0.12 0.57 -0.34
CA HIS A 19 -1.45 0.49 0.25
C HIS A 19 -2.18 -0.74 -0.27
N GLY A 20 -3.27 -1.13 0.43
CA GLY A 20 -4.05 -2.32 0.06
C GLY A 20 -5.34 -1.96 -0.65
N VAL A 21 -5.59 -2.63 -1.77
CA VAL A 21 -6.80 -2.45 -2.59
C VAL A 21 -7.23 -3.81 -3.16
N SER A 22 -8.33 -3.82 -3.91
CA SER A 22 -8.72 -4.97 -4.71
C SER A 22 -8.16 -4.87 -6.13
N PRO A 23 -8.09 -5.98 -6.89
CA PRO A 23 -7.57 -5.96 -8.25
C PRO A 23 -8.35 -5.08 -9.22
N ASN A 24 -9.63 -4.82 -8.95
CA ASN A 24 -10.49 -3.96 -9.77
C ASN A 24 -11.01 -2.76 -8.98
N ASP A 25 -10.23 -2.28 -8.03
CA ASP A 25 -10.64 -1.22 -7.11
C ASP A 25 -10.97 0.08 -7.83
N HIS A 26 -12.01 0.78 -7.35
CA HIS A 26 -12.37 2.08 -7.89
C HIS A 26 -11.72 3.24 -7.16
N PHE A 27 -10.94 2.97 -6.12
CA PHE A 27 -10.25 3.99 -5.33
C PHE A 27 -11.22 5.08 -4.85
N ASN A 28 -12.38 4.66 -4.35
CA ASN A 28 -13.46 5.58 -4.01
C ASN A 28 -13.70 5.73 -2.51
N GLN A 29 -12.80 5.21 -1.67
CA GLN A 29 -12.89 5.39 -0.22
C GLN A 29 -11.53 5.24 0.45
N GLY A 30 -11.41 5.81 1.65
CA GLY A 30 -10.21 5.69 2.48
C GLY A 30 -8.96 6.27 1.85
N LEU A 31 -7.82 5.67 2.17
CA LEU A 31 -6.52 6.12 1.65
C LEU A 31 -6.46 6.04 0.12
N ALA A 32 -7.06 5.03 -0.48
CA ALA A 32 -7.06 4.90 -1.94
C ALA A 32 -7.70 6.11 -2.61
N LEU A 33 -8.81 6.62 -2.05
CA LEU A 33 -9.44 7.83 -2.58
C LEU A 33 -8.51 9.03 -2.46
N SER A 34 -7.85 9.19 -1.31
CA SER A 34 -6.91 10.29 -1.11
C SER A 34 -5.74 10.23 -2.09
N LEU A 35 -5.23 9.03 -2.37
CA LEU A 35 -4.15 8.84 -3.35
C LEU A 35 -4.64 9.16 -4.76
N ARG A 36 -5.86 8.77 -5.11
CA ARG A 36 -6.46 9.09 -6.40
C ARG A 36 -6.63 10.60 -6.58
N GLU A 37 -7.04 11.29 -5.53
CA GLU A 37 -7.21 12.74 -5.58
C GLU A 37 -5.88 13.47 -5.72
N GLN A 38 -4.84 12.97 -5.07
CA GLN A 38 -3.50 13.56 -5.15
C GLN A 38 -2.82 13.25 -6.48
N TRP A 39 -3.00 12.05 -7.03
CA TRP A 39 -2.40 11.61 -8.29
C TRP A 39 -3.47 11.03 -9.23
N PRO A 40 -4.28 11.90 -9.87
CA PRO A 40 -5.34 11.40 -10.77
C PRO A 40 -4.82 10.53 -11.91
N SER A 41 -3.62 10.80 -12.41
CA SER A 41 -3.02 10.00 -13.47
C SER A 41 -2.70 8.57 -13.01
N MET A 42 -2.41 8.38 -11.72
CA MET A 42 -2.22 7.04 -11.17
C MET A 42 -3.49 6.20 -11.33
N TYR A 43 -4.63 6.76 -10.98
CA TYR A 43 -5.89 6.03 -11.10
C TYR A 43 -6.23 5.72 -12.56
N LYS A 44 -5.99 6.67 -13.45
CA LYS A 44 -6.20 6.47 -14.89
C LYS A 44 -5.33 5.32 -15.40
N ASP A 45 -4.06 5.29 -15.01
CA ASP A 45 -3.14 4.23 -15.39
C ASP A 45 -3.55 2.89 -14.79
N PHE A 46 -4.05 2.90 -13.56
CA PHE A 46 -4.54 1.68 -12.91
C PHE A 46 -5.74 1.09 -13.66
N ARG A 47 -6.70 1.93 -14.09
CA ARG A 47 -7.85 1.45 -14.86
C ARG A 47 -7.41 0.80 -16.16
N HIS A 48 -6.43 1.37 -16.81
CA HIS A 48 -5.87 0.81 -18.04
C HIS A 48 -5.18 -0.54 -17.78
N PHE A 49 -4.36 -0.61 -16.75
CA PHE A 49 -3.67 -1.83 -16.34
C PHE A 49 -4.67 -2.94 -15.99
N GLU A 50 -5.67 -2.62 -15.19
CA GLU A 50 -6.67 -3.58 -14.72
C GLU A 50 -7.42 -4.24 -15.89
N LYS A 51 -7.76 -3.45 -16.90
CA LYS A 51 -8.47 -3.97 -18.08
C LYS A 51 -7.60 -4.90 -18.93
N GLN A 52 -6.31 -4.61 -19.01
CA GLN A 52 -5.41 -5.40 -19.86
C GLN A 52 -4.84 -6.62 -19.16
N ALA A 53 -4.47 -6.49 -17.91
CA ALA A 53 -3.74 -7.53 -17.19
C ALA A 53 -4.65 -8.49 -16.44
N THR A 54 -5.89 -8.09 -16.12
CA THR A 54 -6.80 -8.86 -15.29
C THR A 54 -6.10 -9.38 -14.04
N PRO A 55 -5.60 -8.47 -13.18
CA PRO A 55 -4.81 -8.86 -12.01
C PRO A 55 -5.62 -9.66 -11.01
N ALA A 56 -4.93 -10.42 -10.17
CA ALA A 56 -5.52 -11.30 -9.18
C ALA A 56 -5.09 -10.90 -7.76
N PRO A 57 -5.89 -11.25 -6.72
CA PRO A 57 -5.46 -11.05 -5.34
C PRO A 57 -4.11 -11.71 -5.07
N GLY A 58 -3.31 -11.09 -4.20
CA GLY A 58 -1.97 -11.57 -3.87
C GLY A 58 -0.86 -10.96 -4.72
N GLY A 59 -1.20 -10.22 -5.76
CA GLY A 59 -0.23 -9.51 -6.58
C GLY A 59 -0.05 -8.06 -6.17
N ILE A 60 0.74 -7.33 -6.94
CA ILE A 60 0.96 -5.90 -6.75
C ILE A 60 0.98 -5.19 -8.10
N TRP A 61 0.77 -3.87 -8.04
CA TRP A 61 0.99 -2.99 -9.18
C TRP A 61 1.71 -1.74 -8.71
N ALA A 62 2.82 -1.41 -9.37
CA ALA A 62 3.62 -0.25 -9.00
C ALA A 62 3.46 0.85 -10.05
N TRP A 63 3.28 2.07 -9.56
CA TRP A 63 3.16 3.26 -10.39
C TRP A 63 4.23 4.27 -10.00
N MET A 64 4.80 4.95 -11.00
CA MET A 64 5.74 6.05 -10.76
C MET A 64 5.20 7.31 -11.42
N GLY A 65 5.04 8.37 -10.61
CA GLY A 65 4.60 9.66 -11.10
C GLY A 65 5.71 10.44 -11.77
N TYR A 66 5.34 11.51 -12.45
CA TYR A 66 6.26 12.38 -13.19
C TYR A 66 7.37 12.95 -12.29
N GLY A 67 7.05 13.28 -11.04
CA GLY A 67 8.03 13.80 -10.08
C GLY A 67 8.80 12.73 -9.32
N GLY A 68 8.69 11.45 -9.70
CA GLY A 68 9.41 10.37 -9.04
C GLY A 68 8.65 9.72 -7.88
N GLN A 69 7.43 10.16 -7.59
CA GLN A 69 6.62 9.52 -6.56
C GLN A 69 6.27 8.09 -6.98
N ARG A 70 6.46 7.14 -6.06
CA ARG A 70 6.08 5.76 -6.29
C ARG A 70 4.91 5.39 -5.40
N VAL A 71 3.88 4.80 -6.01
CA VAL A 71 2.73 4.25 -5.28
C VAL A 71 2.59 2.80 -5.68
N ILE A 72 2.55 1.91 -4.68
CA ILE A 72 2.48 0.47 -4.90
C ILE A 72 1.17 -0.03 -4.33
N SER A 73 0.33 -0.56 -5.21
CA SER A 73 -0.97 -1.11 -4.83
C SER A 73 -0.82 -2.61 -4.60
N LEU A 74 -1.16 -3.06 -3.38
CA LEU A 74 -1.15 -4.45 -3.00
C LEU A 74 -2.56 -5.00 -3.09
N PHE A 75 -2.74 -6.09 -3.82
CA PHE A 75 -4.06 -6.70 -4.02
C PHE A 75 -4.39 -7.62 -2.85
N THR A 76 -4.76 -7.01 -1.72
CA THR A 76 -5.05 -7.70 -0.47
C THR A 76 -6.50 -8.15 -0.35
N GLN A 77 -7.39 -7.68 -1.23
CA GLN A 77 -8.82 -7.88 -1.15
C GLN A 77 -9.35 -8.62 -2.36
N GLU A 78 -10.49 -9.31 -2.17
CA GLU A 78 -11.19 -9.90 -3.29
C GLU A 78 -11.76 -8.81 -4.20
N PRO A 79 -11.87 -9.07 -5.51
CA PRO A 79 -12.48 -8.09 -6.41
C PRO A 79 -13.95 -7.86 -6.10
N GLY A 80 -14.45 -6.67 -6.43
CA GLY A 80 -15.88 -6.38 -6.37
C GLY A 80 -16.65 -7.24 -7.38
N ILE A 81 -17.87 -7.63 -7.03
CA ILE A 81 -18.64 -8.60 -7.82
C ILE A 81 -19.41 -7.93 -8.94
N GLY A 82 -19.87 -6.72 -8.77
CA GLY A 82 -20.67 -6.00 -9.76
C GLY A 82 -19.99 -4.75 -10.24
N HIS A 83 -20.56 -4.16 -11.31
CA HIS A 83 -20.07 -2.87 -11.81
C HIS A 83 -20.35 -1.78 -10.78
N GLY A 84 -19.32 -1.13 -10.29
CA GLY A 84 -19.44 -0.10 -9.27
C GLY A 84 -19.55 -0.62 -7.85
N ASP A 85 -19.49 -1.93 -7.62
CA ASP A 85 -19.53 -2.51 -6.29
C ASP A 85 -18.25 -2.22 -5.52
N HIS A 86 -18.38 -2.22 -4.19
CA HIS A 86 -17.22 -2.08 -3.32
C HIS A 86 -16.32 -3.30 -3.41
N ALA A 87 -15.03 -3.10 -3.12
CA ALA A 87 -14.07 -4.18 -3.02
C ALA A 87 -14.54 -5.22 -1.99
N GLY A 88 -14.22 -6.48 -2.26
CA GLY A 88 -14.46 -7.56 -1.30
C GLY A 88 -13.52 -7.49 -0.11
N LYS A 89 -13.66 -8.45 0.79
CA LYS A 89 -12.84 -8.50 1.99
C LYS A 89 -11.42 -8.96 1.69
N ALA A 90 -10.48 -8.54 2.54
CA ALA A 90 -9.12 -9.03 2.50
C ALA A 90 -9.01 -10.39 3.16
N SER A 91 -7.94 -11.11 2.85
CA SER A 91 -7.57 -12.33 3.55
C SER A 91 -6.09 -12.27 3.92
N LEU A 92 -5.72 -12.97 5.00
CA LEU A 92 -4.32 -13.03 5.42
C LEU A 92 -3.45 -13.68 4.35
N SER A 93 -3.98 -14.64 3.60
CA SER A 93 -3.28 -15.27 2.49
C SER A 93 -2.92 -14.26 1.40
N HIS A 94 -3.89 -13.44 0.99
CA HIS A 94 -3.64 -12.40 -0.02
C HIS A 94 -2.65 -11.36 0.48
N VAL A 95 -2.78 -10.95 1.74
CA VAL A 95 -1.83 -10.01 2.37
C VAL A 95 -0.43 -10.57 2.34
N GLY A 96 -0.26 -11.82 2.76
CA GLY A 96 1.05 -12.48 2.78
C GLY A 96 1.70 -12.57 1.41
N HIS A 97 0.93 -12.98 0.40
CA HIS A 97 1.44 -13.07 -0.97
C HIS A 97 1.83 -11.69 -1.54
N ALA A 98 0.99 -10.69 -1.30
CA ALA A 98 1.27 -9.33 -1.78
C ALA A 98 2.49 -8.73 -1.06
N LEU A 99 2.64 -8.96 0.24
CA LEU A 99 3.81 -8.49 0.98
C LEU A 99 5.09 -9.15 0.50
N LYS A 100 5.03 -10.44 0.16
CA LYS A 100 6.18 -11.13 -0.41
C LYS A 100 6.57 -10.51 -1.76
N ALA A 101 5.60 -10.27 -2.62
CA ALA A 101 5.84 -9.61 -3.90
C ALA A 101 6.41 -8.20 -3.70
N LEU A 102 5.91 -7.46 -2.72
CA LEU A 102 6.40 -6.13 -2.38
C LEU A 102 7.86 -6.18 -1.93
N SER A 103 8.23 -7.14 -1.08
CA SER A 103 9.61 -7.24 -0.60
C SER A 103 10.58 -7.50 -1.75
N HIS A 104 10.21 -8.35 -2.71
CA HIS A 104 11.02 -8.60 -3.89
C HIS A 104 11.15 -7.34 -4.76
N PHE A 105 10.04 -6.63 -4.97
CA PHE A 105 10.03 -5.40 -5.75
C PHE A 105 10.94 -4.33 -5.14
N VAL A 106 10.88 -4.18 -3.81
CA VAL A 106 11.71 -3.21 -3.10
C VAL A 106 13.19 -3.45 -3.36
N VAL A 107 13.63 -4.71 -3.31
CA VAL A 107 15.03 -5.07 -3.56
C VAL A 107 15.39 -4.87 -5.03
N GLU A 108 14.58 -5.39 -5.94
CA GLU A 108 14.86 -5.32 -7.39
C GLU A 108 14.91 -3.88 -7.90
N GLU A 109 13.98 -3.03 -7.43
CA GLU A 109 13.86 -1.64 -7.87
C GLU A 109 14.66 -0.67 -7.01
N ARG A 110 15.42 -1.19 -6.04
CA ARG A 110 16.29 -0.39 -5.16
C ARG A 110 15.52 0.75 -4.48
N ILE A 111 14.34 0.43 -3.97
CA ILE A 111 13.56 1.38 -3.19
C ILE A 111 14.33 1.72 -1.92
N SER A 112 14.50 3.00 -1.62
CA SER A 112 15.34 3.45 -0.50
C SER A 112 14.60 3.63 0.81
N SER A 113 13.28 3.76 0.76
CA SER A 113 12.43 3.85 1.94
C SER A 113 10.99 3.56 1.55
N LEU A 114 10.22 3.02 2.48
CA LEU A 114 8.85 2.57 2.22
C LEU A 114 7.94 3.04 3.34
N ALA A 115 6.79 3.60 2.97
CA ALA A 115 5.74 3.96 3.91
C ALA A 115 4.49 3.15 3.61
N LEU A 116 3.82 2.66 4.64
CA LEU A 116 2.56 1.94 4.49
C LEU A 116 1.66 2.16 5.71
N PRO A 117 0.34 2.07 5.53
CA PRO A 117 -0.59 2.14 6.65
C PRO A 117 -0.72 0.77 7.32
N ARG A 118 -1.67 0.64 8.24
CA ARG A 118 -2.11 -0.67 8.73
C ARG A 118 -2.88 -1.36 7.61
N LEU A 119 -2.19 -2.17 6.83
CA LEU A 119 -2.75 -2.81 5.65
C LEU A 119 -3.99 -3.63 5.96
N ALA A 120 -4.98 -3.55 5.07
CA ALA A 120 -6.17 -4.43 5.06
C ALA A 120 -7.03 -4.36 6.32
N THR A 121 -6.89 -3.33 7.15
CA THR A 121 -7.63 -3.21 8.42
C THR A 121 -8.85 -2.30 8.34
N GLY A 122 -8.99 -1.51 7.29
CA GLY A 122 -10.16 -0.68 7.06
C GLY A 122 -11.22 -1.43 6.28
N VAL A 123 -11.34 -1.14 5.00
CA VAL A 123 -12.27 -1.80 4.09
C VAL A 123 -12.03 -3.31 4.05
N GLY A 124 -10.77 -3.74 4.11
CA GLY A 124 -10.42 -5.15 4.11
C GLY A 124 -10.93 -5.94 5.31
N GLY A 125 -11.16 -5.29 6.45
CA GLY A 125 -11.81 -5.87 7.61
C GLY A 125 -10.94 -6.76 8.49
N LEU A 126 -9.63 -6.84 8.27
CA LEU A 126 -8.73 -7.65 9.09
C LEU A 126 -8.31 -6.91 10.36
N ALA A 127 -7.92 -7.66 11.39
CA ALA A 127 -7.38 -7.09 12.61
C ALA A 127 -5.88 -6.83 12.45
N TRP A 128 -5.41 -5.68 12.92
CA TRP A 128 -3.98 -5.33 12.84
C TRP A 128 -3.09 -6.37 13.53
N LYS A 129 -3.55 -6.93 14.66
CA LYS A 129 -2.80 -7.98 15.37
C LYS A 129 -2.51 -9.21 14.52
N ASP A 130 -3.33 -9.46 13.49
CA ASP A 130 -3.15 -10.59 12.59
C ASP A 130 -2.32 -10.21 11.34
N VAL A 131 -2.39 -8.96 10.93
CA VAL A 131 -1.64 -8.44 9.77
C VAL A 131 -0.20 -8.09 10.14
N HIS A 132 0.01 -7.52 11.32
CA HIS A 132 1.32 -7.06 11.77
C HIS A 132 2.40 -8.15 11.70
N PRO A 133 2.14 -9.41 12.12
CA PRO A 133 3.16 -10.46 12.01
C PRO A 133 3.58 -10.71 10.56
N LEU A 134 2.67 -10.60 9.60
CA LEU A 134 2.99 -10.76 8.18
C LEU A 134 3.87 -9.61 7.67
N VAL A 135 3.58 -8.39 8.10
CA VAL A 135 4.41 -7.23 7.78
C VAL A 135 5.84 -7.45 8.31
N THR A 136 5.96 -7.87 9.55
CA THR A 136 7.25 -8.16 10.16
C THR A 136 7.98 -9.28 9.42
N GLN A 137 7.27 -10.35 9.07
CA GLN A 137 7.86 -11.48 8.36
C GLN A 137 8.45 -11.09 7.01
N HIS A 138 7.72 -10.30 6.23
CA HIS A 138 8.12 -10.01 4.84
C HIS A 138 8.95 -8.75 4.69
N LEU A 139 8.77 -7.77 5.56
CA LEU A 139 9.43 -6.47 5.44
C LEU A 139 10.45 -6.19 6.56
N GLY A 140 10.41 -6.95 7.64
CA GLY A 140 11.24 -6.68 8.82
C GLY A 140 12.73 -6.83 8.57
N ASN A 141 13.12 -7.67 7.61
CA ASN A 141 14.52 -7.91 7.30
C ASN A 141 15.07 -7.03 6.15
N LEU A 142 14.24 -6.16 5.60
CA LEU A 142 14.72 -5.23 4.59
C LEU A 142 15.70 -4.24 5.21
N GLU A 143 16.74 -3.91 4.47
CA GLU A 143 17.79 -2.99 4.95
C GLU A 143 17.37 -1.51 4.87
N ILE A 144 16.21 -1.24 4.32
CA ILE A 144 15.69 0.12 4.19
C ILE A 144 14.76 0.46 5.34
N PRO A 145 14.55 1.76 5.65
CA PRO A 145 13.51 2.15 6.58
C PRO A 145 12.13 1.80 6.04
N VAL A 146 11.33 1.14 6.88
CA VAL A 146 9.93 0.84 6.59
C VAL A 146 9.10 1.54 7.66
N LEU A 147 8.33 2.53 7.23
CA LEU A 147 7.59 3.44 8.11
C LEU A 147 6.12 3.02 8.11
N ILE A 148 5.66 2.48 9.24
CA ILE A 148 4.27 2.04 9.38
C ILE A 148 3.48 3.15 10.03
N TYR A 149 2.56 3.74 9.29
CA TYR A 149 1.67 4.79 9.78
C TYR A 149 0.53 4.15 10.56
N THR A 150 0.76 3.90 11.86
CA THR A 150 -0.20 3.22 12.72
C THR A 150 -1.31 4.14 13.21
N THR A 151 -1.06 5.45 13.25
CA THR A 151 -2.05 6.44 13.65
C THR A 151 -2.10 7.56 12.61
N TYR A 152 -3.24 7.72 11.97
CA TYR A 152 -3.43 8.79 11.00
C TYR A 152 -3.79 10.10 11.68
N VAL A 153 -3.06 11.17 11.34
CA VAL A 153 -3.38 12.53 11.75
C VAL A 153 -3.30 13.41 10.51
N LYS A 154 -4.44 13.89 10.05
CA LYS A 154 -4.53 14.67 8.82
C LYS A 154 -3.62 15.90 8.86
N SER A 155 -2.90 16.13 7.79
CA SER A 155 -2.02 17.28 7.59
C SER A 155 -0.84 17.35 8.56
N LYS A 156 -0.58 16.29 9.33
CA LYS A 156 0.57 16.26 10.23
C LYS A 156 1.72 15.50 9.56
N GLN A 157 2.86 16.18 9.42
CA GLN A 157 4.10 15.53 8.98
C GLN A 157 4.59 14.60 10.07
N ALA A 158 4.73 13.32 9.78
CA ALA A 158 5.27 12.36 10.74
C ALA A 158 6.77 12.59 10.94
N ASP A 159 7.26 12.23 12.14
CA ASP A 159 8.70 12.18 12.37
C ASP A 159 9.23 10.85 11.80
N GLU A 160 9.87 10.95 10.64
CA GLU A 160 10.46 9.81 9.95
C GLU A 160 11.96 9.69 10.21
N SER A 161 12.51 10.50 11.11
CA SER A 161 13.97 10.57 11.37
C SER A 161 14.52 9.35 12.08
N THR A 162 13.67 8.54 12.70
CA THR A 162 14.08 7.30 13.38
C THR A 162 14.78 6.32 12.43
N ALA A 163 14.59 6.50 11.15
CA ALA A 163 15.22 5.67 10.13
C ALA A 163 16.75 5.80 10.09
N SER A 164 17.30 6.87 10.65
CA SER A 164 18.73 7.14 10.63
C SER A 164 19.47 6.63 11.85
N ALA A 165 18.75 6.11 12.82
CA ALA A 165 19.35 5.68 14.08
C ALA A 165 20.11 4.36 13.93
#